data_c6dcb8152e82a93917f0a5654232c0ee
#
_entry.id   c6dcb8152e82a93917f0a5654232c0ee
#
_cell.length_a   1.000
_cell.length_b   1.000
_cell.length_c   1.000
_cell.angle_alpha   90.00
_cell.angle_beta   90.00
_cell.angle_gamma   90.00
#
_symmetry.space_group_name_H-M   'P 1'
#
loop_
_entity.id
_entity.type
_entity.pdbx_description
1 polymer ?
#
loop_
_entity_poly.entity_id
_entity_poly.type
_entity_poly.pdbx_seq_one_letter_code
_entity_poly.pdbx_strand_id
1 'polypeptide(L)'
;MALDGFVISNIVYELNQTILNAKISKIAQPENDELLFTCKGSNGQFRLAMSASASLPFLYLTDQNKPSPMTAPNFCMVLRKHIANGRIVKIYQPHMERIIHFDIEHLDEMGDLCQKTLIVELMGKHSNIIFCNSDGKIIDSIKHISSMMSSLREVLPGRDYCIPATQDDRLNPLEVTEEAFMDMVMKKPTSITKALYSSFTGLSPLLASEICHRSSIDGDMPVDSLDDDGKKHLFNNLTWIAEDVKNHTYKPNIIFKGKEPIDFSCVELTQFSDYEAKNFDSISQVLEEYYASKNVYTRIRQKSVDLRKIVSTALDRNRKKYQLQEKQLKDTEKRDKYKVYGELIHTYGYGLEEGAKKLEALNYYTNEMITIPLDSQLDAKGNAQKYFDRYNKLKRTYEALTKLTEETKTEIEHLESISTALDIALTEDDLVQIKEELIEFGYIKRKKTDKKAKIKSKPFHYRSSDGYDIYVGKNNYQNDELTFKFATGNDWWFHAKGMPGSHVIVKSNNEELPDRVFEEAGMLAGYFSKGREDEKVEIDYLQKKNVKKPNGAAPG
;
A
#
# COMPACT_ATOMS: atom_id res chain seq x y z
N MET A 1 -13.18 8.20 -2.58
CA MET A 1 -13.60 7.14 -1.63
C MET A 1 -14.90 6.57 -2.17
N ALA A 2 -14.87 5.33 -2.60
CA ALA A 2 -15.99 4.66 -3.28
C ALA A 2 -17.25 4.49 -2.40
N LEU A 3 -17.10 4.42 -1.08
CA LEU A 3 -18.22 4.36 -0.14
C LEU A 3 -18.83 5.76 0.04
N ASP A 4 -19.71 6.15 -0.87
CA ASP A 4 -20.38 7.45 -0.91
C ASP A 4 -21.86 7.37 -0.52
N GLY A 5 -22.59 8.49 -0.57
CA GLY A 5 -23.99 8.55 -0.19
C GLY A 5 -24.90 7.71 -1.09
N PHE A 6 -24.54 7.52 -2.36
CA PHE A 6 -25.29 6.71 -3.30
C PHE A 6 -25.15 5.23 -2.99
N VAL A 7 -23.93 4.78 -2.69
CA VAL A 7 -23.69 3.41 -2.21
C VAL A 7 -24.40 3.14 -0.89
N ILE A 8 -24.37 4.11 0.04
CA ILE A 8 -25.12 3.98 1.32
C ILE A 8 -26.61 3.84 1.05
N SER A 9 -27.19 4.59 0.10
CA SER A 9 -28.59 4.45 -0.28
C SER A 9 -28.91 3.04 -0.76
N ASN A 10 -28.05 2.44 -1.58
CA ASN A 10 -28.21 1.05 -2.03
C ASN A 10 -28.10 0.05 -0.86
N ILE A 11 -27.15 0.26 0.07
CA ILE A 11 -27.04 -0.56 1.28
C ILE A 11 -28.33 -0.50 2.09
N VAL A 12 -28.85 0.69 2.36
CA VAL A 12 -30.10 0.90 3.13
C VAL A 12 -31.29 0.22 2.44
N TYR A 13 -31.37 0.32 1.12
CA TYR A 13 -32.40 -0.39 0.36
C TYR A 13 -32.31 -1.92 0.56
N GLU A 14 -31.14 -2.50 0.37
CA GLU A 14 -30.92 -3.94 0.54
C GLU A 14 -31.23 -4.41 1.97
N LEU A 15 -30.80 -3.64 2.98
CA LEU A 15 -31.07 -3.97 4.39
C LEU A 15 -32.57 -3.92 4.72
N ASN A 16 -33.32 -2.97 4.16
CA ASN A 16 -34.77 -2.91 4.33
C ASN A 16 -35.48 -4.12 3.68
N GLN A 17 -34.95 -4.66 2.58
CA GLN A 17 -35.51 -5.87 1.95
C GLN A 17 -35.16 -7.15 2.71
N THR A 18 -34.09 -7.17 3.51
CA THR A 18 -33.55 -8.40 4.11
C THR A 18 -33.73 -8.50 5.61
N ILE A 19 -33.34 -7.46 6.38
CA ILE A 19 -33.28 -7.53 7.84
C ILE A 19 -34.25 -6.58 8.55
N LEU A 20 -35.09 -5.81 7.84
CA LEU A 20 -36.16 -5.05 8.47
C LEU A 20 -37.09 -6.01 9.21
N ASN A 21 -37.52 -5.65 10.42
CA ASN A 21 -38.29 -6.47 11.35
C ASN A 21 -37.59 -7.73 11.88
N ALA A 22 -36.32 -7.98 11.55
CA ALA A 22 -35.57 -9.10 12.09
C ALA A 22 -35.16 -8.84 13.56
N LYS A 23 -35.07 -9.94 14.35
CA LYS A 23 -34.52 -9.92 15.71
C LYS A 23 -33.02 -10.04 15.72
N ILE A 24 -32.34 -9.25 16.54
CA ILE A 24 -30.88 -9.33 16.77
C ILE A 24 -30.62 -10.50 17.73
N SER A 25 -30.33 -11.67 17.20
CA SER A 25 -30.14 -12.89 17.99
C SER A 25 -28.74 -13.03 18.60
N LYS A 26 -27.72 -12.40 17.99
CA LYS A 26 -26.35 -12.41 18.51
C LYS A 26 -25.64 -11.12 18.18
N ILE A 27 -24.88 -10.61 19.14
CA ILE A 27 -23.98 -9.44 18.98
C ILE A 27 -22.58 -9.88 19.30
N ALA A 28 -21.65 -9.65 18.38
CA ALA A 28 -20.22 -9.94 18.54
C ALA A 28 -19.41 -8.73 18.13
N GLN A 29 -18.23 -8.58 18.71
CA GLN A 29 -17.22 -7.56 18.37
C GLN A 29 -15.90 -8.29 18.11
N PRO A 30 -15.65 -8.74 16.86
CA PRO A 30 -14.47 -9.51 16.51
C PRO A 30 -13.17 -8.72 16.66
N GLU A 31 -13.18 -7.45 16.30
CA GLU A 31 -12.06 -6.49 16.38
C GLU A 31 -12.47 -5.25 17.18
N ASN A 32 -11.50 -4.42 17.57
CA ASN A 32 -11.76 -3.23 18.40
C ASN A 32 -12.74 -2.23 17.75
N ASP A 33 -12.77 -2.16 16.43
CA ASP A 33 -13.58 -1.23 15.64
C ASP A 33 -14.61 -1.93 14.74
N GLU A 34 -14.90 -3.23 14.97
CA GLU A 34 -15.80 -4.02 14.14
C GLU A 34 -16.88 -4.72 14.97
N LEU A 35 -18.13 -4.66 14.49
CA LEU A 35 -19.28 -5.39 15.02
C LEU A 35 -19.80 -6.41 14.02
N LEU A 36 -20.33 -7.51 14.52
CA LEU A 36 -21.03 -8.54 13.76
C LEU A 36 -22.35 -8.89 14.46
N PHE A 37 -23.47 -8.52 13.83
CA PHE A 37 -24.79 -8.89 14.29
C PHE A 37 -25.29 -10.11 13.55
N THR A 38 -25.98 -11.01 14.25
CA THR A 38 -26.78 -12.07 13.64
C THR A 38 -28.25 -11.69 13.80
N CYS A 39 -28.91 -11.48 12.67
CA CYS A 39 -30.32 -11.08 12.60
C CYS A 39 -31.14 -12.27 12.11
N LYS A 40 -32.27 -12.57 12.78
CA LYS A 40 -33.22 -13.64 12.42
C LYS A 40 -34.58 -13.03 12.11
N GLY A 41 -35.05 -13.23 10.91
CA GLY A 41 -36.33 -12.75 10.42
C GLY A 41 -37.12 -13.82 9.68
N SER A 42 -38.25 -13.45 9.08
CA SER A 42 -39.08 -14.33 8.24
C SER A 42 -38.32 -14.88 7.03
N ASN A 43 -37.37 -14.08 6.50
CA ASN A 43 -36.59 -14.42 5.30
C ASN A 43 -35.34 -15.22 5.60
N GLY A 44 -35.13 -15.65 6.86
CA GLY A 44 -33.96 -16.42 7.25
C GLY A 44 -33.05 -15.77 8.28
N GLN A 45 -31.81 -16.21 8.30
CA GLN A 45 -30.79 -15.68 9.20
C GLN A 45 -29.70 -14.98 8.38
N PHE A 46 -29.44 -13.74 8.71
CA PHE A 46 -28.42 -12.90 8.07
C PHE A 46 -27.39 -12.44 9.09
N ARG A 47 -26.16 -12.21 8.64
CA ARG A 47 -25.12 -11.56 9.44
C ARG A 47 -24.84 -10.19 8.86
N LEU A 48 -24.87 -9.16 9.72
CA LEU A 48 -24.52 -7.79 9.38
C LEU A 48 -23.16 -7.47 9.97
N ALA A 49 -22.17 -7.27 9.10
CA ALA A 49 -20.83 -6.85 9.47
C ALA A 49 -20.73 -5.32 9.35
N MET A 50 -20.17 -4.68 10.38
CA MET A 50 -20.00 -3.22 10.46
C MET A 50 -18.62 -2.90 10.97
N SER A 51 -17.92 -1.96 10.34
CA SER A 51 -16.59 -1.51 10.76
C SER A 51 -16.50 0.01 10.79
N ALA A 52 -16.01 0.53 11.91
CA ALA A 52 -15.62 1.92 12.07
C ALA A 52 -14.14 2.15 11.79
N SER A 53 -13.46 1.27 11.03
CA SER A 53 -12.04 1.42 10.70
C SER A 53 -11.76 2.77 10.03
N ALA A 54 -10.66 3.41 10.41
CA ALA A 54 -10.27 4.70 9.84
C ALA A 54 -9.86 4.60 8.36
N SER A 55 -9.32 3.46 7.96
CA SER A 55 -8.82 3.20 6.60
C SER A 55 -9.85 2.49 5.72
N LEU A 56 -10.60 1.54 6.29
CA LEU A 56 -11.54 0.67 5.58
C LEU A 56 -12.86 0.54 6.36
N PRO A 57 -13.66 1.60 6.48
CA PRO A 57 -14.99 1.49 7.07
C PRO A 57 -15.91 0.74 6.11
N PHE A 58 -16.77 -0.11 6.65
CA PHE A 58 -17.74 -0.86 5.84
C PHE A 58 -19.01 -1.22 6.63
N LEU A 59 -20.05 -1.52 5.88
CA LEU A 59 -21.28 -2.13 6.38
C LEU A 59 -21.89 -2.97 5.27
N TYR A 60 -22.03 -4.29 5.48
CA TYR A 60 -22.63 -5.19 4.50
C TYR A 60 -23.14 -6.49 5.15
N LEU A 61 -24.03 -7.20 4.45
CA LEU A 61 -24.46 -8.55 4.81
C LEU A 61 -23.41 -9.58 4.36
N THR A 62 -23.17 -10.59 5.20
CA THR A 62 -22.18 -11.65 4.94
C THR A 62 -22.65 -13.00 5.48
N ASP A 63 -22.22 -14.07 4.83
CA ASP A 63 -22.36 -15.43 5.36
C ASP A 63 -21.18 -15.85 6.24
N GLN A 64 -20.12 -15.06 6.25
CA GLN A 64 -18.93 -15.37 7.00
C GLN A 64 -19.13 -15.14 8.50
N ASN A 65 -18.54 -16.02 9.30
CA ASN A 65 -18.45 -15.85 10.75
C ASN A 65 -17.01 -15.57 11.14
N LYS A 66 -16.80 -14.48 11.89
CA LYS A 66 -15.48 -14.15 12.42
C LYS A 66 -15.34 -14.65 13.86
N PRO A 67 -14.17 -15.20 14.24
CA PRO A 67 -13.90 -15.56 15.62
C PRO A 67 -13.95 -14.32 16.51
N SER A 68 -14.59 -14.44 17.66
CA SER A 68 -14.66 -13.37 18.65
C SER A 68 -13.59 -13.57 19.73
N PRO A 69 -13.08 -12.49 20.35
CA PRO A 69 -12.18 -12.60 21.49
C PRO A 69 -12.85 -13.32 22.66
N MET A 70 -12.05 -13.98 23.51
CA MET A 70 -12.57 -14.72 24.69
C MET A 70 -13.34 -13.81 25.64
N THR A 71 -12.93 -12.56 25.78
CA THR A 71 -13.61 -11.53 26.59
C THR A 71 -14.19 -10.49 25.64
N ALA A 72 -15.51 -10.29 25.70
CA ALA A 72 -16.18 -9.29 24.86
C ALA A 72 -15.79 -7.87 25.31
N PRO A 73 -15.48 -6.95 24.36
CA PRO A 73 -15.23 -5.55 24.66
C PRO A 73 -16.44 -4.86 25.30
N ASN A 74 -16.19 -3.76 26.03
CA ASN A 74 -17.23 -3.06 26.80
C ASN A 74 -18.42 -2.64 25.94
N PHE A 75 -18.18 -2.02 24.78
CA PHE A 75 -19.25 -1.59 23.88
C PHE A 75 -20.15 -2.75 23.43
N CYS A 76 -19.57 -3.93 23.15
CA CYS A 76 -20.34 -5.14 22.83
C CYS A 76 -21.23 -5.55 24.01
N MET A 77 -20.74 -5.45 25.26
CA MET A 77 -21.51 -5.78 26.45
C MET A 77 -22.67 -4.79 26.68
N VAL A 78 -22.44 -3.50 26.45
CA VAL A 78 -23.49 -2.47 26.50
C VAL A 78 -24.59 -2.77 25.47
N LEU A 79 -24.23 -3.07 24.22
CA LEU A 79 -25.20 -3.45 23.18
C LEU A 79 -25.97 -4.72 23.55
N ARG A 80 -25.29 -5.76 24.06
CA ARG A 80 -25.96 -7.00 24.52
C ARG A 80 -26.95 -6.74 25.64
N LYS A 81 -26.59 -5.88 26.62
CA LYS A 81 -27.48 -5.53 27.72
C LYS A 81 -28.76 -4.87 27.23
N HIS A 82 -28.67 -3.99 26.23
CA HIS A 82 -29.78 -3.12 25.86
C HIS A 82 -30.60 -3.59 24.65
N ILE A 83 -29.98 -4.25 23.66
CA ILE A 83 -30.65 -4.58 22.38
C ILE A 83 -30.52 -6.06 21.97
N ALA A 84 -30.04 -6.94 22.87
CA ALA A 84 -30.13 -8.38 22.58
C ALA A 84 -31.61 -8.81 22.47
N ASN A 85 -31.92 -9.57 21.43
CA ASN A 85 -33.29 -9.96 21.06
C ASN A 85 -34.22 -8.80 20.64
N GLY A 86 -33.71 -7.57 20.55
CA GLY A 86 -34.44 -6.43 20.00
C GLY A 86 -34.77 -6.62 18.51
N ARG A 87 -35.80 -5.92 18.04
CA ARG A 87 -36.27 -5.94 16.66
C ARG A 87 -35.84 -4.66 15.94
N ILE A 88 -35.27 -4.77 14.77
CA ILE A 88 -34.94 -3.65 13.89
C ILE A 88 -36.23 -3.17 13.23
N VAL A 89 -36.74 -1.99 13.59
CA VAL A 89 -38.04 -1.48 13.12
C VAL A 89 -37.91 -0.42 12.04
N LYS A 90 -36.74 0.21 11.91
CA LYS A 90 -36.46 1.20 10.87
C LYS A 90 -34.98 1.20 10.53
N ILE A 91 -34.68 1.32 9.21
CA ILE A 91 -33.32 1.50 8.70
C ILE A 91 -33.37 2.66 7.71
N TYR A 92 -32.58 3.71 7.93
CA TYR A 92 -32.61 4.88 7.06
C TYR A 92 -31.27 5.63 7.01
N GLN A 93 -31.11 6.40 5.93
CA GLN A 93 -29.99 7.30 5.67
C GLN A 93 -30.47 8.75 5.78
N PRO A 94 -29.89 9.61 6.63
CA PRO A 94 -30.25 11.01 6.67
C PRO A 94 -29.60 11.78 5.50
N HIS A 95 -30.38 12.51 4.72
CA HIS A 95 -29.94 13.51 3.73
C HIS A 95 -28.79 13.10 2.81
N MET A 96 -28.74 11.85 2.34
CA MET A 96 -27.64 11.30 1.55
C MET A 96 -26.26 11.30 2.25
N GLU A 97 -26.25 11.50 3.57
CA GLU A 97 -25.02 11.38 4.36
C GLU A 97 -24.48 9.94 4.37
N ARG A 98 -23.19 9.79 4.67
CA ARG A 98 -22.57 8.46 4.84
C ARG A 98 -22.82 7.90 6.23
N ILE A 99 -24.10 7.89 6.61
CA ILE A 99 -24.59 7.51 7.94
C ILE A 99 -25.81 6.61 7.76
N ILE A 100 -25.88 5.55 8.55
CA ILE A 100 -27.03 4.64 8.58
C ILE A 100 -27.53 4.58 10.01
N HIS A 101 -28.83 4.81 10.19
CA HIS A 101 -29.54 4.69 11.46
C HIS A 101 -30.33 3.39 11.48
N PHE A 102 -30.26 2.68 12.60
CA PHE A 102 -31.05 1.49 12.92
C PHE A 102 -31.88 1.79 14.17
N ASP A 103 -33.18 1.96 14.03
CA ASP A 103 -34.08 2.04 15.17
C ASP A 103 -34.44 0.63 15.61
N ILE A 104 -34.26 0.36 16.90
CA ILE A 104 -34.37 -0.98 17.49
C ILE A 104 -35.33 -0.91 18.67
N GLU A 105 -36.41 -1.67 18.57
CA GLU A 105 -37.34 -1.89 19.66
C GLU A 105 -36.91 -3.06 20.53
N HIS A 106 -36.95 -2.88 21.83
CA HIS A 106 -36.65 -3.94 22.79
C HIS A 106 -37.49 -3.74 24.07
N LEU A 107 -37.59 -4.80 24.87
CA LEU A 107 -38.16 -4.66 26.20
C LEU A 107 -37.07 -4.27 27.20
N ASP A 108 -37.38 -3.30 28.07
CA ASP A 108 -36.50 -2.93 29.15
C ASP A 108 -36.53 -3.94 30.32
N GLU A 109 -35.83 -3.65 31.42
CA GLU A 109 -35.77 -4.52 32.60
C GLU A 109 -37.14 -4.65 33.33
N MET A 110 -38.07 -3.72 33.09
CA MET A 110 -39.42 -3.73 33.64
C MET A 110 -40.46 -4.39 32.69
N GLY A 111 -40.05 -4.70 31.47
CA GLY A 111 -40.89 -5.30 30.43
C GLY A 111 -41.60 -4.25 29.55
N ASP A 112 -41.27 -2.98 29.70
CA ASP A 112 -41.83 -1.92 28.86
C ASP A 112 -41.13 -1.83 27.51
N LEU A 113 -41.91 -1.53 26.45
CA LEU A 113 -41.36 -1.38 25.11
C LEU A 113 -40.59 -0.08 24.98
N CYS A 114 -39.30 -0.20 24.71
CA CYS A 114 -38.38 0.94 24.52
C CYS A 114 -37.80 0.93 23.13
N GLN A 115 -37.43 2.11 22.62
CA GLN A 115 -36.72 2.27 21.36
C GLN A 115 -35.33 2.86 21.61
N LYS A 116 -34.33 2.33 20.91
CA LYS A 116 -32.98 2.88 20.87
C LYS A 116 -32.47 2.90 19.44
N THR A 117 -31.48 3.76 19.16
CA THR A 117 -30.93 3.92 17.81
C THR A 117 -29.45 3.55 17.80
N LEU A 118 -29.07 2.65 16.91
CA LEU A 118 -27.68 2.39 16.56
C LEU A 118 -27.35 3.18 15.29
N ILE A 119 -26.30 4.00 15.34
CA ILE A 119 -25.88 4.89 14.28
C ILE A 119 -24.51 4.45 13.78
N VAL A 120 -24.41 4.19 12.49
CA VAL A 120 -23.14 3.79 11.86
C VAL A 120 -22.69 4.88 10.90
N GLU A 121 -21.58 5.52 11.22
CA GLU A 121 -20.97 6.58 10.44
C GLU A 121 -19.76 6.03 9.66
N LEU A 122 -19.79 6.17 8.33
CA LEU A 122 -18.80 5.59 7.41
C LEU A 122 -18.00 6.71 6.70
N MET A 123 -17.25 7.48 7.50
CA MET A 123 -16.58 8.72 7.08
C MET A 123 -15.03 8.64 7.18
N GLY A 124 -14.43 7.49 6.84
CA GLY A 124 -12.99 7.28 6.91
C GLY A 124 -12.45 7.45 8.33
N LYS A 125 -11.49 8.34 8.55
CA LYS A 125 -10.91 8.58 9.89
C LYS A 125 -11.91 9.02 10.95
N HIS A 126 -13.07 9.55 10.54
CA HIS A 126 -14.16 9.98 11.42
C HIS A 126 -15.26 8.91 11.56
N SER A 127 -15.08 7.72 11.02
CA SER A 127 -16.03 6.61 11.15
C SER A 127 -16.20 6.20 12.61
N ASN A 128 -17.45 5.95 12.99
CA ASN A 128 -17.82 5.54 14.35
C ASN A 128 -19.08 4.66 14.34
N ILE A 129 -19.33 3.95 15.42
CA ILE A 129 -20.60 3.26 15.68
C ILE A 129 -21.07 3.76 17.03
N ILE A 130 -22.23 4.43 17.05
CA ILE A 130 -22.74 5.19 18.19
C ILE A 130 -24.08 4.61 18.58
N PHE A 131 -24.29 4.43 19.87
CA PHE A 131 -25.54 3.90 20.42
C PHE A 131 -26.24 4.96 21.26
N CYS A 132 -27.49 5.30 20.90
CA CYS A 132 -28.27 6.35 21.50
C CYS A 132 -29.57 5.83 22.11
N ASN A 133 -30.10 6.57 23.12
CA ASN A 133 -31.45 6.37 23.63
C ASN A 133 -32.51 7.06 22.73
N SER A 134 -33.79 6.96 23.11
CA SER A 134 -34.90 7.58 22.41
C SER A 134 -34.81 9.11 22.29
N ASP A 135 -34.14 9.77 23.24
CA ASP A 135 -34.00 11.23 23.29
C ASP A 135 -32.77 11.72 22.50
N GLY A 136 -32.07 10.82 21.78
CA GLY A 136 -30.88 11.15 21.01
C GLY A 136 -29.60 11.30 21.85
N LYS A 137 -29.62 10.95 23.14
CA LYS A 137 -28.42 10.98 23.99
C LYS A 137 -27.61 9.72 23.78
N ILE A 138 -26.31 9.90 23.66
CA ILE A 138 -25.33 8.82 23.49
C ILE A 138 -25.24 7.98 24.77
N ILE A 139 -25.54 6.70 24.65
CA ILE A 139 -25.37 5.72 25.72
C ILE A 139 -23.91 5.26 25.74
N ASP A 140 -23.37 4.91 24.56
CA ASP A 140 -21.98 4.52 24.36
C ASP A 140 -21.60 4.58 22.86
N SER A 141 -20.32 4.42 22.56
CA SER A 141 -19.83 4.34 21.18
C SER A 141 -18.60 3.45 21.08
N ILE A 142 -18.34 2.89 19.88
CA ILE A 142 -17.17 2.03 19.64
C ILE A 142 -15.86 2.83 19.74
N LYS A 143 -15.92 4.14 19.45
CA LYS A 143 -14.81 5.09 19.63
C LYS A 143 -15.30 6.30 20.41
N HIS A 144 -14.70 6.55 21.56
CA HIS A 144 -14.93 7.76 22.32
C HIS A 144 -14.11 8.92 21.76
N ILE A 145 -14.75 10.04 21.44
CA ILE A 145 -14.13 11.24 20.90
C ILE A 145 -14.35 12.39 21.87
N SER A 146 -13.27 12.83 22.51
CA SER A 146 -13.28 13.99 23.41
C SER A 146 -13.03 15.30 22.64
N SER A 147 -13.29 16.44 23.29
CA SER A 147 -12.99 17.78 22.78
C SER A 147 -11.48 17.98 22.46
N MET A 148 -10.60 17.24 23.11
CA MET A 148 -9.17 17.25 22.80
C MET A 148 -8.83 16.52 21.49
N MET A 149 -9.67 15.58 21.04
CA MET A 149 -9.45 14.78 19.83
C MET A 149 -10.15 15.38 18.60
N SER A 150 -11.22 16.12 18.80
CA SER A 150 -12.00 16.74 17.73
C SER A 150 -12.56 18.08 18.19
N SER A 151 -12.36 19.11 17.35
CA SER A 151 -12.95 20.43 17.52
C SER A 151 -14.40 20.51 16.98
N LEU A 152 -14.84 19.51 16.21
CA LEU A 152 -16.16 19.51 15.57
C LEU A 152 -17.27 19.07 16.51
N ARG A 153 -17.06 17.97 17.24
CA ARG A 153 -18.04 17.45 18.20
C ARG A 153 -17.39 16.44 19.14
N GLU A 154 -18.02 16.25 20.28
CA GLU A 154 -17.72 15.17 21.22
C GLU A 154 -18.62 13.96 20.95
N VAL A 155 -18.09 12.75 21.10
CA VAL A 155 -18.85 11.49 21.08
C VAL A 155 -18.52 10.74 22.35
N LEU A 156 -19.25 11.07 23.42
CA LEU A 156 -19.06 10.51 24.77
C LEU A 156 -20.42 10.19 25.39
N PRO A 157 -20.51 9.22 26.30
CA PRO A 157 -21.74 8.90 27.03
C PRO A 157 -22.36 10.14 27.69
N GLY A 158 -23.67 10.27 27.56
CA GLY A 158 -24.48 11.39 28.12
C GLY A 158 -24.52 12.65 27.25
N ARG A 159 -23.72 12.75 26.18
CA ARG A 159 -23.81 13.85 25.21
C ARG A 159 -24.93 13.62 24.21
N ASP A 160 -25.47 14.71 23.66
CA ASP A 160 -26.45 14.64 22.58
C ASP A 160 -25.74 14.26 21.26
N TYR A 161 -26.35 13.35 20.51
CA TYR A 161 -25.88 13.03 19.19
C TYR A 161 -26.20 14.16 18.21
N CYS A 162 -25.21 14.56 17.42
CA CYS A 162 -25.41 15.43 16.28
C CYS A 162 -24.68 14.89 15.05
N ILE A 163 -25.29 15.04 13.89
CA ILE A 163 -24.62 14.79 12.62
C ILE A 163 -23.49 15.81 12.49
N PRO A 164 -22.26 15.41 12.14
CA PRO A 164 -21.18 16.38 11.94
C PRO A 164 -21.58 17.40 10.88
N ALA A 165 -21.72 18.66 11.27
CA ALA A 165 -21.90 19.75 10.33
C ALA A 165 -20.63 19.91 9.51
N THR A 166 -20.47 19.10 8.49
CA THR A 166 -19.27 19.13 7.64
C THR A 166 -19.33 20.26 6.62
N GLN A 167 -20.53 20.73 6.24
CA GLN A 167 -20.78 21.92 5.40
C GLN A 167 -22.31 22.15 5.32
N ASP A 168 -22.81 23.19 5.97
CA ASP A 168 -24.24 23.53 6.01
C ASP A 168 -24.82 23.95 4.64
N ASP A 169 -23.98 24.18 3.62
CA ASP A 169 -24.35 24.71 2.30
C ASP A 169 -24.42 23.65 1.19
N ARG A 170 -24.42 22.35 1.52
CA ARG A 170 -24.47 21.29 0.49
C ARG A 170 -25.89 20.96 0.07
N LEU A 171 -26.07 20.83 -1.24
CA LEU A 171 -27.33 20.43 -1.84
C LEU A 171 -27.57 18.92 -1.69
N ASN A 172 -28.85 18.54 -1.56
CA ASN A 172 -29.24 17.14 -1.71
C ASN A 172 -29.33 16.80 -3.22
N PRO A 173 -28.51 15.85 -3.72
CA PRO A 173 -28.51 15.52 -5.14
C PRO A 173 -29.84 14.93 -5.63
N LEU A 174 -30.67 14.39 -4.73
CA LEU A 174 -31.98 13.82 -5.07
C LEU A 174 -33.08 14.88 -5.24
N GLU A 175 -32.89 16.10 -4.74
CA GLU A 175 -33.92 17.14 -4.67
C GLU A 175 -33.51 18.44 -5.38
N VAL A 176 -32.31 18.47 -5.97
CA VAL A 176 -31.76 19.68 -6.58
C VAL A 176 -32.57 20.13 -7.79
N THR A 177 -32.88 21.42 -7.84
CA THR A 177 -33.50 22.06 -9.01
C THR A 177 -32.42 22.59 -9.96
N GLU A 178 -32.77 22.76 -11.26
CA GLU A 178 -31.87 23.33 -12.25
C GLU A 178 -31.38 24.73 -11.84
N GLU A 179 -32.28 25.56 -11.29
CA GLU A 179 -31.95 26.90 -10.81
C GLU A 179 -30.89 26.85 -9.69
N ALA A 180 -31.08 26.01 -8.67
CA ALA A 180 -30.12 25.83 -7.58
C ALA A 180 -28.76 25.26 -8.09
N PHE A 181 -28.80 24.36 -9.06
CA PHE A 181 -27.59 23.85 -9.70
C PHE A 181 -26.80 24.95 -10.41
N MET A 182 -27.47 25.79 -11.20
CA MET A 182 -26.84 26.88 -11.94
C MET A 182 -26.27 27.94 -10.97
N ASP A 183 -26.97 28.24 -9.89
CA ASP A 183 -26.55 29.28 -8.95
C ASP A 183 -25.48 28.84 -7.97
N MET A 184 -25.53 27.64 -7.44
CA MET A 184 -24.65 27.19 -6.36
C MET A 184 -23.48 26.32 -6.85
N VAL A 185 -23.63 25.60 -7.97
CA VAL A 185 -22.61 24.68 -8.49
C VAL A 185 -21.85 25.32 -9.64
N MET A 186 -22.55 25.88 -10.62
CA MET A 186 -21.96 26.40 -11.87
C MET A 186 -21.34 27.80 -11.75
N LYS A 187 -21.36 28.40 -10.55
CA LYS A 187 -20.65 29.65 -10.26
C LYS A 187 -19.38 29.46 -9.42
N LYS A 188 -19.02 28.22 -9.08
CA LYS A 188 -17.81 27.96 -8.27
C LYS A 188 -16.53 28.13 -9.12
N PRO A 189 -15.54 28.91 -8.65
CA PRO A 189 -14.26 29.12 -9.35
C PRO A 189 -13.31 27.91 -9.18
N THR A 190 -13.66 26.78 -9.76
CA THR A 190 -12.91 25.52 -9.64
C THR A 190 -13.17 24.61 -10.84
N SER A 191 -12.50 23.44 -10.87
CA SER A 191 -12.80 22.43 -11.90
C SER A 191 -14.22 21.86 -11.75
N ILE A 192 -14.79 21.40 -12.85
CA ILE A 192 -16.16 20.90 -12.94
C ILE A 192 -16.37 19.73 -11.96
N THR A 193 -15.49 18.74 -11.99
CA THR A 193 -15.56 17.60 -11.06
C THR A 193 -15.57 18.08 -9.60
N LYS A 194 -14.68 19.03 -9.25
CA LYS A 194 -14.59 19.56 -7.90
C LYS A 194 -15.82 20.37 -7.52
N ALA A 195 -16.37 21.17 -8.43
CA ALA A 195 -17.62 21.91 -8.22
C ALA A 195 -18.76 20.94 -7.87
N LEU A 196 -18.90 19.83 -8.60
CA LEU A 196 -19.90 18.80 -8.35
C LEU A 196 -19.74 18.19 -6.95
N TYR A 197 -18.64 17.46 -6.67
CA TYR A 197 -18.54 16.73 -5.40
C TYR A 197 -18.45 17.62 -4.16
N SER A 198 -18.06 18.88 -4.29
CA SER A 198 -18.03 19.82 -3.18
C SER A 198 -19.38 20.50 -2.90
N SER A 199 -20.32 20.48 -3.86
CA SER A 199 -21.63 21.11 -3.73
C SER A 199 -22.72 20.16 -3.26
N PHE A 200 -22.54 18.85 -3.43
CA PHE A 200 -23.56 17.87 -3.09
C PHE A 200 -23.17 16.99 -1.90
N THR A 201 -24.14 16.73 -1.04
CA THR A 201 -23.98 15.74 0.02
C THR A 201 -23.95 14.34 -0.57
N GLY A 202 -23.00 13.53 -0.13
CA GLY A 202 -22.91 12.13 -0.55
C GLY A 202 -22.39 11.89 -1.95
N LEU A 203 -22.09 12.90 -2.74
CA LEU A 203 -21.48 12.74 -4.06
C LEU A 203 -19.95 12.59 -3.94
N SER A 204 -19.41 11.48 -4.44
CA SER A 204 -17.96 11.23 -4.46
C SER A 204 -17.29 11.85 -5.68
N PRO A 205 -15.94 12.08 -5.64
CA PRO A 205 -15.17 12.43 -6.83
C PRO A 205 -15.32 11.40 -7.96
N LEU A 206 -15.45 10.11 -7.63
CA LEU A 206 -15.66 9.02 -8.58
C LEU A 206 -16.96 9.22 -9.39
N LEU A 207 -18.08 9.46 -8.67
CA LEU A 207 -19.37 9.69 -9.32
C LEU A 207 -19.44 11.06 -10.03
N ALA A 208 -18.77 12.08 -9.49
CA ALA A 208 -18.66 13.37 -10.17
C ALA A 208 -17.90 13.24 -11.50
N SER A 209 -16.82 12.45 -11.53
CA SER A 209 -16.08 12.13 -12.76
C SER A 209 -16.92 11.32 -13.75
N GLU A 210 -17.74 10.37 -13.26
CA GLU A 210 -18.68 9.61 -14.09
C GLU A 210 -19.74 10.51 -14.73
N ILE A 211 -20.29 11.49 -14.00
CA ILE A 211 -21.22 12.48 -14.55
C ILE A 211 -20.57 13.29 -15.67
N CYS A 212 -19.33 13.76 -15.47
CA CYS A 212 -18.58 14.47 -16.50
C CYS A 212 -18.35 13.58 -17.72
N HIS A 213 -17.94 12.32 -17.51
CA HIS A 213 -17.70 11.36 -18.60
C HIS A 213 -18.96 11.10 -19.42
N ARG A 214 -20.11 10.84 -18.78
CA ARG A 214 -21.41 10.65 -19.46
C ARG A 214 -21.86 11.89 -20.22
N SER A 215 -21.44 13.06 -19.75
CA SER A 215 -21.71 14.33 -20.42
C SER A 215 -20.72 14.63 -21.56
N SER A 216 -19.71 13.78 -21.78
CA SER A 216 -18.60 14.01 -22.72
C SER A 216 -17.85 15.31 -22.45
N ILE A 217 -17.71 15.67 -21.16
CA ILE A 217 -17.04 16.88 -20.69
C ILE A 217 -15.81 16.48 -19.89
N ASP A 218 -14.68 17.18 -20.14
CA ASP A 218 -13.48 17.04 -19.33
C ASP A 218 -13.71 17.69 -17.95
N GLY A 219 -13.77 16.85 -16.90
CA GLY A 219 -14.04 17.27 -15.53
C GLY A 219 -12.93 18.13 -14.88
N ASP A 220 -11.73 18.15 -15.44
CA ASP A 220 -10.61 18.99 -14.97
C ASP A 220 -10.68 20.43 -15.51
N MET A 221 -11.52 20.69 -16.52
CA MET A 221 -11.75 22.05 -17.02
C MET A 221 -12.40 22.95 -15.94
N PRO A 222 -12.12 24.27 -15.98
CA PRO A 222 -12.81 25.24 -15.13
C PRO A 222 -14.32 25.31 -15.47
N VAL A 223 -15.17 25.51 -14.46
CA VAL A 223 -16.62 25.66 -14.65
C VAL A 223 -16.96 26.80 -15.60
N ASP A 224 -16.23 27.90 -15.57
CA ASP A 224 -16.44 29.08 -16.43
C ASP A 224 -16.20 28.81 -17.92
N SER A 225 -15.56 27.70 -18.27
CA SER A 225 -15.33 27.31 -19.67
C SER A 225 -16.54 26.63 -20.32
N LEU A 226 -17.57 26.27 -19.53
CA LEU A 226 -18.77 25.62 -20.04
C LEU A 226 -19.77 26.64 -20.58
N ASP A 227 -20.31 26.32 -21.74
CA ASP A 227 -21.51 26.97 -22.26
C ASP A 227 -22.79 26.52 -21.52
N ASP A 228 -23.90 27.16 -21.80
CA ASP A 228 -25.16 26.85 -21.11
C ASP A 228 -25.71 25.47 -21.48
N ASP A 229 -25.40 24.97 -22.66
CA ASP A 229 -25.83 23.63 -23.09
C ASP A 229 -25.02 22.54 -22.35
N GLY A 230 -23.71 22.75 -22.18
CA GLY A 230 -22.85 21.85 -21.39
C GLY A 230 -23.28 21.79 -19.91
N LYS A 231 -23.64 22.94 -19.31
CA LYS A 231 -24.15 23.00 -17.93
C LYS A 231 -25.45 22.22 -17.77
N LYS A 232 -26.40 22.38 -18.73
CA LYS A 232 -27.66 21.62 -18.74
C LYS A 232 -27.42 20.13 -18.93
N HIS A 233 -26.45 19.76 -19.78
CA HIS A 233 -26.12 18.36 -20.01
C HIS A 233 -25.56 17.69 -18.74
N LEU A 234 -24.71 18.40 -17.99
CA LEU A 234 -24.25 17.94 -16.67
C LEU A 234 -25.40 17.77 -15.68
N PHE A 235 -26.32 18.76 -15.61
CA PHE A 235 -27.48 18.68 -14.74
C PHE A 235 -28.37 17.48 -15.08
N ASN A 236 -28.64 17.25 -16.36
CA ASN A 236 -29.45 16.11 -16.80
C ASN A 236 -28.82 14.77 -16.41
N ASN A 237 -27.51 14.60 -16.60
CA ASN A 237 -26.80 13.36 -16.21
C ASN A 237 -26.78 13.15 -14.69
N LEU A 238 -26.63 14.21 -13.90
CA LEU A 238 -26.80 14.14 -12.45
C LEU A 238 -28.22 13.71 -12.08
N THR A 239 -29.23 14.31 -12.71
CA THR A 239 -30.65 14.03 -12.43
C THR A 239 -31.00 12.58 -12.79
N TRP A 240 -30.53 12.05 -13.92
CA TRP A 240 -30.77 10.65 -14.30
C TRP A 240 -30.18 9.67 -13.27
N ILE A 241 -28.95 9.90 -12.79
CA ILE A 241 -28.38 9.09 -11.73
C ILE A 241 -29.19 9.22 -10.43
N ALA A 242 -29.65 10.42 -10.10
CA ALA A 242 -30.51 10.65 -8.92
C ALA A 242 -31.86 9.95 -9.04
N GLU A 243 -32.45 9.90 -10.23
CA GLU A 243 -33.70 9.17 -10.53
C GLU A 243 -33.52 7.66 -10.41
N ASP A 244 -32.42 7.11 -10.91
CA ASP A 244 -32.08 5.68 -10.72
C ASP A 244 -32.06 5.31 -9.24
N VAL A 245 -31.47 6.16 -8.39
CA VAL A 245 -31.44 5.95 -6.93
C VAL A 245 -32.82 6.05 -6.31
N LYS A 246 -33.64 7.04 -6.69
CA LYS A 246 -35.03 7.19 -6.21
C LYS A 246 -35.90 6.00 -6.57
N ASN A 247 -35.69 5.46 -7.76
CA ASN A 247 -36.41 4.31 -8.30
C ASN A 247 -35.81 2.96 -7.86
N HIS A 248 -34.72 2.99 -7.04
CA HIS A 248 -33.99 1.81 -6.58
C HIS A 248 -33.44 0.95 -7.73
N THR A 249 -33.09 1.57 -8.86
CA THR A 249 -32.51 0.92 -10.04
C THR A 249 -30.98 0.92 -9.91
N TYR A 250 -30.46 0.11 -9.00
CA TYR A 250 -29.03 0.03 -8.75
C TYR A 250 -28.34 -0.99 -9.69
N LYS A 251 -27.07 -0.72 -10.00
CA LYS A 251 -26.18 -1.61 -10.77
C LYS A 251 -24.86 -1.80 -10.02
N PRO A 252 -24.85 -2.60 -8.93
CA PRO A 252 -23.66 -2.80 -8.13
C PRO A 252 -22.53 -3.42 -8.95
N ASN A 253 -21.35 -2.80 -8.93
CA ASN A 253 -20.21 -3.26 -9.73
C ASN A 253 -18.86 -2.96 -9.07
N ILE A 254 -17.84 -3.72 -9.45
CA ILE A 254 -16.43 -3.51 -9.08
C ILE A 254 -15.62 -3.36 -10.37
N ILE A 255 -14.72 -2.40 -10.40
CA ILE A 255 -13.75 -2.20 -11.46
C ILE A 255 -12.42 -2.85 -11.07
N PHE A 256 -11.87 -3.66 -11.96
CA PHE A 256 -10.62 -4.38 -11.74
C PHE A 256 -9.53 -3.92 -12.72
N LYS A 257 -8.30 -3.72 -12.20
CA LYS A 257 -7.06 -3.64 -12.99
C LYS A 257 -6.35 -4.99 -12.86
N GLY A 258 -6.54 -5.87 -13.82
CA GLY A 258 -6.14 -7.28 -13.70
C GLY A 258 -6.89 -7.96 -12.55
N LYS A 259 -6.19 -8.38 -11.49
CA LYS A 259 -6.81 -9.02 -10.31
C LYS A 259 -7.06 -8.06 -9.14
N GLU A 260 -6.60 -6.82 -9.23
CA GLU A 260 -6.75 -5.84 -8.16
C GLU A 260 -8.03 -5.04 -8.32
N PRO A 261 -8.97 -5.04 -7.33
CA PRO A 261 -10.12 -4.17 -7.35
C PRO A 261 -9.68 -2.72 -7.11
N ILE A 262 -9.98 -1.84 -8.06
CA ILE A 262 -9.60 -0.42 -7.99
C ILE A 262 -10.66 0.37 -7.24
N ASP A 263 -11.92 0.26 -7.70
CA ASP A 263 -13.04 1.02 -7.18
C ASP A 263 -14.35 0.23 -7.33
N PHE A 264 -15.42 0.70 -6.68
CA PHE A 264 -16.76 0.10 -6.78
C PHE A 264 -17.83 1.18 -6.76
N SER A 265 -19.02 0.85 -7.25
CA SER A 265 -20.18 1.74 -7.24
C SER A 265 -21.48 0.95 -7.20
N CYS A 266 -22.58 1.64 -6.83
CA CYS A 266 -23.94 1.17 -7.04
C CYS A 266 -24.54 1.63 -8.38
N VAL A 267 -23.79 2.43 -9.14
CA VAL A 267 -24.11 2.94 -10.48
C VAL A 267 -23.08 2.39 -11.46
N GLU A 268 -23.51 2.08 -12.68
CA GLU A 268 -22.60 1.62 -13.72
C GLU A 268 -21.53 2.70 -14.03
N LEU A 269 -20.25 2.31 -13.97
CA LEU A 269 -19.12 3.20 -14.21
C LEU A 269 -18.62 3.04 -15.65
N THR A 270 -19.04 3.95 -16.53
CA THR A 270 -18.71 3.93 -17.97
C THR A 270 -17.36 4.57 -18.29
N GLN A 271 -16.82 5.39 -17.38
CA GLN A 271 -15.51 6.03 -17.51
C GLN A 271 -14.31 5.06 -17.52
N PHE A 272 -14.51 3.82 -17.11
CA PHE A 272 -13.47 2.79 -17.03
C PHE A 272 -13.55 1.77 -18.17
N SER A 273 -13.74 2.23 -19.41
CA SER A 273 -13.83 1.36 -20.60
C SER A 273 -12.64 0.42 -20.80
N ASP A 274 -11.44 0.82 -20.33
CA ASP A 274 -10.20 0.06 -20.50
C ASP A 274 -9.95 -0.97 -19.38
N TYR A 275 -10.87 -1.06 -18.40
CA TYR A 275 -10.77 -1.94 -17.25
C TYR A 275 -11.90 -2.97 -17.24
N GLU A 276 -11.67 -4.09 -16.57
CA GLU A 276 -12.69 -5.12 -16.38
C GLU A 276 -13.72 -4.65 -15.34
N ALA A 277 -14.99 -4.55 -15.73
CA ALA A 277 -16.11 -4.29 -14.84
C ALA A 277 -16.85 -5.60 -14.53
N LYS A 278 -16.97 -5.94 -13.24
CA LYS A 278 -17.75 -7.10 -12.77
C LYS A 278 -19.01 -6.62 -12.07
N ASN A 279 -20.17 -7.02 -12.57
CA ASN A 279 -21.47 -6.69 -12.00
C ASN A 279 -21.91 -7.75 -10.98
N PHE A 280 -22.71 -7.32 -9.99
CA PHE A 280 -23.24 -8.16 -8.91
C PHE A 280 -24.73 -7.90 -8.71
N ASP A 281 -25.42 -8.88 -8.13
CA ASP A 281 -26.85 -8.75 -7.81
C ASP A 281 -27.09 -7.95 -6.53
N SER A 282 -26.07 -7.79 -5.68
CA SER A 282 -26.15 -7.22 -4.35
C SER A 282 -24.96 -6.32 -4.06
N ILE A 283 -25.23 -5.17 -3.42
CA ILE A 283 -24.16 -4.27 -2.96
C ILE A 283 -23.34 -4.91 -1.83
N SER A 284 -23.94 -5.77 -1.01
CA SER A 284 -23.21 -6.52 0.02
C SER A 284 -22.16 -7.45 -0.59
N GLN A 285 -22.46 -8.12 -1.71
CA GLN A 285 -21.50 -8.96 -2.42
C GLN A 285 -20.34 -8.12 -2.98
N VAL A 286 -20.62 -6.93 -3.55
CA VAL A 286 -19.60 -5.98 -4.01
C VAL A 286 -18.67 -5.59 -2.85
N LEU A 287 -19.24 -5.19 -1.72
CA LEU A 287 -18.47 -4.76 -0.57
C LEU A 287 -17.68 -5.91 0.05
N GLU A 288 -18.26 -7.09 0.18
CA GLU A 288 -17.57 -8.27 0.71
C GLU A 288 -16.36 -8.63 -0.17
N GLU A 289 -16.52 -8.71 -1.50
CA GLU A 289 -15.42 -9.03 -2.43
C GLU A 289 -14.35 -7.94 -2.46
N TYR A 290 -14.76 -6.67 -2.53
CA TYR A 290 -13.85 -5.53 -2.53
C TYR A 290 -13.03 -5.44 -1.24
N TYR A 291 -13.70 -5.50 -0.08
CA TYR A 291 -13.02 -5.38 1.20
C TYR A 291 -12.23 -6.64 1.58
N ALA A 292 -12.66 -7.84 1.19
CA ALA A 292 -11.87 -9.06 1.36
C ALA A 292 -10.53 -8.93 0.65
N SER A 293 -10.52 -8.48 -0.59
CA SER A 293 -9.30 -8.26 -1.38
C SER A 293 -8.46 -7.12 -0.81
N LYS A 294 -9.03 -5.94 -0.55
CA LYS A 294 -8.32 -4.78 0.03
C LYS A 294 -7.83 -5.03 1.46
N ASN A 295 -8.56 -5.80 2.28
CA ASN A 295 -8.17 -6.07 3.67
C ASN A 295 -6.87 -6.89 3.74
N VAL A 296 -6.69 -7.85 2.84
CA VAL A 296 -5.44 -8.61 2.74
C VAL A 296 -4.27 -7.66 2.47
N TYR A 297 -4.36 -6.83 1.43
CA TYR A 297 -3.29 -5.88 1.08
C TYR A 297 -3.04 -4.82 2.17
N THR A 298 -4.10 -4.23 2.72
CA THR A 298 -3.97 -3.18 3.75
C THR A 298 -3.42 -3.74 5.05
N ARG A 299 -3.88 -4.93 5.48
CA ARG A 299 -3.42 -5.59 6.71
C ARG A 299 -1.95 -6.01 6.59
N ILE A 300 -1.55 -6.57 5.45
CA ILE A 300 -0.15 -6.91 5.17
C ILE A 300 0.70 -5.64 5.12
N ARG A 301 0.23 -4.59 4.46
CA ARG A 301 0.94 -3.31 4.39
C ARG A 301 1.10 -2.67 5.78
N GLN A 302 0.08 -2.68 6.63
CA GLN A 302 0.16 -2.19 8.02
C GLN A 302 1.11 -3.03 8.87
N LYS A 303 1.02 -4.37 8.79
CA LYS A 303 1.92 -5.28 9.53
C LYS A 303 3.36 -5.20 9.05
N SER A 304 3.59 -4.79 7.80
CA SER A 304 4.94 -4.62 7.24
C SER A 304 5.57 -3.24 7.53
N VAL A 305 4.84 -2.28 8.10
CA VAL A 305 5.34 -0.89 8.32
C VAL A 305 6.66 -0.88 9.09
N ASP A 306 6.75 -1.63 10.18
CA ASP A 306 7.97 -1.69 11.00
C ASP A 306 9.14 -2.33 10.23
N LEU A 307 8.88 -3.42 9.47
CA LEU A 307 9.90 -4.07 8.65
C LEU A 307 10.39 -3.13 7.54
N ARG A 308 9.47 -2.45 6.85
CA ARG A 308 9.78 -1.44 5.83
C ARG A 308 10.62 -0.31 6.38
N LYS A 309 10.31 0.19 7.57
CA LYS A 309 11.07 1.25 8.25
C LYS A 309 12.50 0.79 8.57
N ILE A 310 12.67 -0.44 9.04
CA ILE A 310 13.99 -1.03 9.32
C ILE A 310 14.81 -1.10 8.03
N VAL A 311 14.23 -1.66 6.96
CA VAL A 311 14.90 -1.80 5.65
C VAL A 311 15.26 -0.44 5.06
N SER A 312 14.33 0.52 5.03
CA SER A 312 14.57 1.88 4.53
C SER A 312 15.70 2.57 5.30
N THR A 313 15.67 2.50 6.64
CA THR A 313 16.73 3.11 7.48
C THR A 313 18.10 2.48 7.21
N ALA A 314 18.16 1.15 7.05
CA ALA A 314 19.39 0.43 6.72
C ALA A 314 19.90 0.79 5.31
N LEU A 315 19.01 0.89 4.32
CA LEU A 315 19.33 1.32 2.96
C LEU A 315 19.92 2.73 2.94
N ASP A 316 19.27 3.69 3.61
CA ASP A 316 19.74 5.08 3.65
C ASP A 316 21.12 5.20 4.30
N ARG A 317 21.36 4.44 5.37
CA ARG A 317 22.65 4.37 6.04
C ARG A 317 23.73 3.79 5.13
N ASN A 318 23.47 2.68 4.46
CA ASN A 318 24.43 2.02 3.60
C ASN A 318 24.70 2.81 2.31
N ARG A 319 23.71 3.47 1.72
CA ARG A 319 23.88 4.36 0.56
C ARG A 319 24.80 5.55 0.90
N LYS A 320 24.59 6.18 2.07
CA LYS A 320 25.49 7.26 2.54
C LYS A 320 26.92 6.75 2.79
N LYS A 321 27.05 5.56 3.39
CA LYS A 321 28.35 4.92 3.62
C LYS A 321 29.06 4.64 2.28
N TYR A 322 28.35 4.09 1.30
CA TYR A 322 28.86 3.79 -0.04
C TYR A 322 29.36 5.06 -0.74
N GLN A 323 28.58 6.14 -0.76
CA GLN A 323 28.99 7.43 -1.34
C GLN A 323 30.25 8.00 -0.69
N LEU A 324 30.39 7.87 0.63
CA LEU A 324 31.58 8.31 1.34
C LEU A 324 32.81 7.46 0.96
N GLN A 325 32.65 6.14 0.88
CA GLN A 325 33.69 5.21 0.47
C GLN A 325 34.14 5.46 -0.97
N GLU A 326 33.21 5.69 -1.91
CA GLU A 326 33.55 6.06 -3.30
C GLU A 326 34.37 7.35 -3.37
N LYS A 327 33.96 8.39 -2.60
CA LYS A 327 34.72 9.64 -2.53
C LYS A 327 36.13 9.42 -2.00
N GLN A 328 36.27 8.65 -0.91
CA GLN A 328 37.57 8.32 -0.34
C GLN A 328 38.42 7.48 -1.31
N LEU A 329 37.81 6.55 -2.06
CA LEU A 329 38.49 5.74 -3.05
C LEU A 329 39.10 6.60 -4.18
N LYS A 330 38.35 7.58 -4.70
CA LYS A 330 38.84 8.57 -5.68
C LYS A 330 40.02 9.38 -5.15
N ASP A 331 40.00 9.75 -3.87
CA ASP A 331 41.13 10.48 -3.25
C ASP A 331 42.42 9.62 -3.20
N THR A 332 42.30 8.30 -3.19
CA THR A 332 43.47 7.39 -3.23
C THR A 332 44.07 7.22 -4.63
N GLU A 333 43.34 7.59 -5.70
CA GLU A 333 43.86 7.53 -7.08
C GLU A 333 45.13 8.39 -7.28
N LYS A 334 45.27 9.45 -6.47
CA LYS A 334 46.44 10.32 -6.46
C LYS A 334 47.73 9.65 -5.92
N ARG A 335 47.65 8.36 -5.47
CA ARG A 335 48.78 7.66 -4.88
C ARG A 335 49.99 7.54 -5.82
N ASP A 336 49.75 7.30 -7.09
CA ASP A 336 50.83 7.07 -8.08
C ASP A 336 51.68 8.31 -8.28
N LYS A 337 51.10 9.52 -8.10
CA LYS A 337 51.85 10.79 -8.07
C LYS A 337 52.94 10.80 -6.98
N TYR A 338 52.64 10.27 -5.80
CA TYR A 338 53.57 10.22 -4.68
C TYR A 338 54.69 9.17 -4.91
N LYS A 339 54.38 8.06 -5.59
CA LYS A 339 55.39 7.11 -6.03
C LYS A 339 56.36 7.75 -6.97
N VAL A 340 55.87 8.44 -8.03
CA VAL A 340 56.70 9.13 -9.02
C VAL A 340 57.54 10.21 -8.32
N TYR A 341 56.99 10.99 -7.40
CA TYR A 341 57.77 12.00 -6.65
C TYR A 341 58.90 11.38 -5.85
N GLY A 342 58.65 10.25 -5.15
CA GLY A 342 59.69 9.54 -4.41
C GLY A 342 60.82 9.00 -5.32
N GLU A 343 60.45 8.44 -6.45
CA GLU A 343 61.43 7.92 -7.45
C GLU A 343 62.26 9.05 -8.07
N LEU A 344 61.65 10.14 -8.46
CA LEU A 344 62.36 11.30 -9.05
C LEU A 344 63.29 11.99 -8.03
N ILE A 345 62.91 12.12 -6.78
CA ILE A 345 63.76 12.64 -5.71
C ILE A 345 64.95 11.68 -5.49
N HIS A 346 64.71 10.36 -5.53
CA HIS A 346 65.77 9.37 -5.39
C HIS A 346 66.77 9.42 -6.56
N THR A 347 66.32 9.72 -7.78
CA THR A 347 67.13 9.77 -9.00
C THR A 347 67.88 11.11 -9.12
N TYR A 348 67.22 12.23 -8.87
CA TYR A 348 67.78 13.58 -9.14
C TYR A 348 68.17 14.33 -7.87
N GLY A 349 67.98 13.76 -6.68
CA GLY A 349 68.20 14.44 -5.40
C GLY A 349 69.66 14.61 -5.00
N TYR A 350 70.63 14.05 -5.73
CA TYR A 350 72.08 14.17 -5.39
C TYR A 350 72.64 15.59 -5.47
N GLY A 351 71.99 16.49 -6.19
CA GLY A 351 72.41 17.88 -6.35
C GLY A 351 71.59 18.89 -5.52
N LEU A 352 70.78 18.41 -4.60
CA LEU A 352 69.93 19.29 -3.76
C LEU A 352 70.76 19.93 -2.63
N GLU A 353 70.68 21.25 -2.53
CA GLU A 353 71.24 22.02 -1.39
C GLU A 353 70.44 21.74 -0.11
N GLU A 354 71.09 21.83 1.06
CA GLU A 354 70.43 21.72 2.35
C GLU A 354 69.34 22.84 2.50
N GLY A 355 68.12 22.42 2.88
CA GLY A 355 67.02 23.37 3.03
C GLY A 355 66.22 23.65 1.75
N ALA A 356 66.47 22.98 0.64
CA ALA A 356 65.70 23.14 -0.59
C ALA A 356 64.20 22.86 -0.37
N LYS A 357 63.36 23.74 -0.91
CA LYS A 357 61.89 23.66 -0.78
C LYS A 357 61.19 23.04 -1.97
N LYS A 358 61.89 22.88 -3.09
CA LYS A 358 61.37 22.27 -4.33
C LYS A 358 62.52 21.58 -5.12
N LEU A 359 62.14 20.58 -5.90
CA LEU A 359 62.97 19.94 -6.91
C LEU A 359 62.27 20.06 -8.26
N GLU A 360 62.96 20.58 -9.26
CA GLU A 360 62.52 20.50 -10.66
C GLU A 360 63.20 19.33 -11.33
N ALA A 361 62.41 18.38 -11.82
CA ALA A 361 62.94 17.14 -12.39
C ALA A 361 62.12 16.74 -13.62
N LEU A 362 62.78 16.10 -14.58
CA LEU A 362 62.11 15.49 -15.73
C LEU A 362 61.38 14.21 -15.28
N ASN A 363 60.08 14.23 -15.41
CA ASN A 363 59.31 13.01 -15.23
C ASN A 363 59.51 12.08 -16.44
N TYR A 364 60.32 11.05 -16.27
CA TYR A 364 60.65 10.11 -17.33
C TYR A 364 59.48 9.22 -17.76
N TYR A 365 58.34 9.23 -17.04
CA TYR A 365 57.12 8.54 -17.46
C TYR A 365 56.27 9.36 -18.45
N THR A 366 56.24 10.68 -18.31
CA THR A 366 55.43 11.59 -19.15
C THR A 366 56.27 12.45 -20.07
N ASN A 367 57.58 12.47 -19.87
CA ASN A 367 58.55 13.33 -20.55
C ASN A 367 58.31 14.85 -20.36
N GLU A 368 57.75 15.22 -19.20
CA GLU A 368 57.45 16.59 -18.81
C GLU A 368 58.24 17.03 -17.58
N MET A 369 58.62 18.30 -17.53
CA MET A 369 59.25 18.88 -16.34
C MET A 369 58.18 19.05 -15.26
N ILE A 370 58.43 18.54 -14.05
CA ILE A 370 57.54 18.68 -12.90
C ILE A 370 58.27 19.31 -11.71
N THR A 371 57.53 20.06 -10.91
CA THR A 371 58.03 20.64 -9.67
C THR A 371 57.53 19.82 -8.48
N ILE A 372 58.44 19.26 -7.72
CA ILE A 372 58.16 18.42 -6.55
C ILE A 372 58.37 19.24 -5.29
N PRO A 373 57.38 19.45 -4.43
CA PRO A 373 57.56 20.14 -3.16
C PRO A 373 58.44 19.31 -2.21
N LEU A 374 59.37 19.94 -1.51
CA LEU A 374 60.25 19.28 -0.53
C LEU A 374 60.04 19.88 0.85
N ASP A 375 60.25 19.08 1.86
CA ASP A 375 60.38 19.48 3.26
C ASP A 375 61.81 19.93 3.52
N SER A 376 62.00 21.23 3.80
CA SER A 376 63.32 21.83 4.02
C SER A 376 64.05 21.33 5.27
N GLN A 377 63.39 20.60 6.15
CA GLN A 377 63.97 19.97 7.33
C GLN A 377 64.52 18.56 7.07
N LEU A 378 64.29 18.01 5.87
CA LEU A 378 64.69 16.68 5.48
C LEU A 378 65.69 16.74 4.31
N ASP A 379 66.64 15.85 4.33
CA ASP A 379 67.51 15.62 3.16
C ASP A 379 66.75 14.96 1.99
N ALA A 380 67.40 14.76 0.86
CA ALA A 380 66.80 14.16 -0.32
C ALA A 380 66.23 12.74 -0.01
N LYS A 381 66.96 11.93 0.76
CA LYS A 381 66.54 10.58 1.13
C LYS A 381 65.30 10.63 2.06
N GLY A 382 65.26 11.53 3.04
CA GLY A 382 64.13 11.72 3.95
C GLY A 382 62.87 12.19 3.20
N ASN A 383 63.03 13.10 2.24
CA ASN A 383 61.94 13.54 1.39
C ASN A 383 61.39 12.40 0.50
N ALA A 384 62.26 11.65 -0.14
CA ALA A 384 61.87 10.49 -0.91
C ALA A 384 61.10 9.46 -0.06
N GLN A 385 61.65 9.15 1.14
CA GLN A 385 60.99 8.21 2.06
C GLN A 385 59.59 8.74 2.50
N LYS A 386 59.45 10.01 2.79
CA LYS A 386 58.16 10.66 3.15
C LYS A 386 57.13 10.46 2.04
N TYR A 387 57.49 10.57 0.77
CA TYR A 387 56.61 10.35 -0.36
C TYR A 387 56.29 8.88 -0.56
N PHE A 388 57.24 7.94 -0.39
CA PHE A 388 57.02 6.52 -0.44
C PHE A 388 56.09 6.06 0.73
N ASP A 389 56.26 6.58 1.92
CA ASP A 389 55.38 6.28 3.05
C ASP A 389 53.95 6.74 2.77
N ARG A 390 53.78 7.90 2.17
CA ARG A 390 52.48 8.44 1.74
C ARG A 390 51.85 7.56 0.66
N TYR A 391 52.63 7.11 -0.36
CA TYR A 391 52.18 6.18 -1.37
C TYR A 391 51.73 4.87 -0.73
N ASN A 392 52.54 4.28 0.12
CA ASN A 392 52.22 3.00 0.77
C ASN A 392 50.98 3.09 1.66
N LYS A 393 50.82 4.18 2.37
CA LYS A 393 49.58 4.44 3.16
C LYS A 393 48.37 4.50 2.26
N LEU A 394 48.40 5.26 1.17
CA LEU A 394 47.29 5.39 0.23
C LEU A 394 46.99 4.07 -0.50
N LYS A 395 48.05 3.28 -0.85
CA LYS A 395 47.89 1.96 -1.47
C LYS A 395 47.15 1.00 -0.55
N ARG A 396 47.54 0.90 0.74
CA ARG A 396 46.83 0.06 1.72
C ARG A 396 45.39 0.53 1.93
N THR A 397 45.17 1.86 1.96
CA THR A 397 43.83 2.45 2.07
C THR A 397 42.98 2.11 0.85
N TYR A 398 43.53 2.16 -0.36
CA TYR A 398 42.84 1.78 -1.58
C TYR A 398 42.39 0.32 -1.57
N GLU A 399 43.30 -0.59 -1.24
CA GLU A 399 43.01 -2.04 -1.16
C GLU A 399 41.90 -2.35 -0.15
N ALA A 400 41.98 -1.72 1.04
CA ALA A 400 40.97 -1.89 2.09
C ALA A 400 39.61 -1.27 1.69
N LEU A 401 39.61 -0.06 1.11
CA LEU A 401 38.38 0.61 0.68
C LEU A 401 37.72 -0.12 -0.49
N THR A 402 38.48 -0.63 -1.45
CA THR A 402 37.90 -1.39 -2.57
C THR A 402 37.09 -2.58 -2.07
N LYS A 403 37.62 -3.34 -1.11
CA LYS A 403 36.91 -4.46 -0.50
C LYS A 403 35.68 -4.00 0.28
N LEU A 404 35.82 -2.95 1.12
CA LEU A 404 34.71 -2.43 1.92
C LEU A 404 33.59 -1.83 1.06
N THR A 405 33.93 -1.22 -0.08
CA THR A 405 32.97 -0.65 -1.02
C THR A 405 32.16 -1.76 -1.69
N GLU A 406 32.81 -2.85 -2.10
CA GLU A 406 32.13 -4.01 -2.69
C GLU A 406 31.21 -4.70 -1.67
N GLU A 407 31.69 -4.90 -0.42
CA GLU A 407 30.85 -5.43 0.67
C GLU A 407 29.61 -4.56 0.92
N THR A 408 29.79 -3.22 0.92
CA THR A 408 28.68 -2.28 1.14
C THR A 408 27.70 -2.29 -0.02
N LYS A 409 28.17 -2.44 -1.26
CA LYS A 409 27.34 -2.56 -2.45
C LYS A 409 26.47 -3.82 -2.40
N THR A 410 27.07 -4.97 -2.09
CA THR A 410 26.36 -6.25 -1.92
C THR A 410 25.28 -6.14 -0.82
N GLU A 411 25.59 -5.44 0.29
CA GLU A 411 24.62 -5.20 1.37
C GLU A 411 23.43 -4.34 0.89
N ILE A 412 23.66 -3.31 0.06
CA ILE A 412 22.60 -2.50 -0.53
C ILE A 412 21.73 -3.35 -1.46
N GLU A 413 22.33 -4.15 -2.35
CA GLU A 413 21.60 -5.02 -3.27
C GLU A 413 20.72 -6.03 -2.51
N HIS A 414 21.23 -6.63 -1.44
CA HIS A 414 20.46 -7.52 -0.58
C HIS A 414 19.30 -6.81 0.13
N LEU A 415 19.49 -5.60 0.66
CA LEU A 415 18.42 -4.83 1.28
C LEU A 415 17.36 -4.38 0.25
N GLU A 416 17.75 -4.07 -0.97
CA GLU A 416 16.82 -3.75 -2.06
C GLU A 416 15.99 -4.98 -2.45
N SER A 417 16.57 -6.18 -2.47
CA SER A 417 15.81 -7.41 -2.72
C SER A 417 14.79 -7.70 -1.60
N ILE A 418 15.16 -7.46 -0.33
CA ILE A 418 14.21 -7.55 0.80
C ILE A 418 13.09 -6.51 0.66
N SER A 419 13.40 -5.29 0.23
CA SER A 419 12.38 -4.26 -0.02
C SER A 419 11.38 -4.72 -1.08
N THR A 420 11.86 -5.30 -2.18
CA THR A 420 11.02 -5.88 -3.24
C THR A 420 10.18 -7.06 -2.72
N ALA A 421 10.76 -7.93 -1.89
CA ALA A 421 10.03 -9.02 -1.25
C ALA A 421 8.89 -8.52 -0.35
N LEU A 422 9.08 -7.40 0.36
CA LEU A 422 8.01 -6.74 1.15
C LEU A 422 6.88 -6.19 0.26
N ASP A 423 7.16 -5.82 -0.99
CA ASP A 423 6.14 -5.36 -1.94
C ASP A 423 5.36 -6.54 -2.57
N ILE A 424 6.02 -7.70 -2.68
CA ILE A 424 5.44 -8.95 -3.21
C ILE A 424 4.61 -9.70 -2.16
N ALA A 425 4.90 -9.52 -0.85
CA ALA A 425 4.25 -10.24 0.25
C ALA A 425 2.72 -10.04 0.26
N LEU A 426 1.97 -11.14 0.26
CA LEU A 426 0.50 -11.18 0.29
C LEU A 426 -0.08 -11.77 1.58
N THR A 427 0.74 -12.46 2.38
CA THR A 427 0.28 -13.17 3.59
C THR A 427 1.16 -12.82 4.79
N GLU A 428 0.64 -13.05 6.00
CA GLU A 428 1.44 -12.89 7.23
C GLU A 428 2.61 -13.88 7.27
N ASP A 429 2.43 -15.07 6.74
CA ASP A 429 3.50 -16.08 6.66
C ASP A 429 4.66 -15.60 5.75
N ASP A 430 4.35 -14.80 4.71
CA ASP A 430 5.39 -14.17 3.87
C ASP A 430 6.21 -13.16 4.70
N LEU A 431 5.53 -12.32 5.51
CA LEU A 431 6.21 -11.37 6.39
C LEU A 431 7.05 -12.04 7.47
N VAL A 432 6.60 -13.18 7.99
CA VAL A 432 7.37 -13.97 8.96
C VAL A 432 8.69 -14.44 8.35
N GLN A 433 8.68 -14.91 7.12
CA GLN A 433 9.88 -15.37 6.41
C GLN A 433 10.87 -14.21 6.16
N ILE A 434 10.36 -13.05 5.71
CA ILE A 434 11.19 -11.85 5.51
C ILE A 434 11.76 -11.35 6.86
N LYS A 435 10.99 -11.41 7.94
CA LYS A 435 11.48 -11.04 9.28
C LYS A 435 12.59 -11.97 9.74
N GLU A 436 12.49 -13.28 9.51
CA GLU A 436 13.55 -14.23 9.85
C GLU A 436 14.84 -13.92 9.06
N GLU A 437 14.75 -13.54 7.79
CA GLU A 437 15.89 -13.08 7.00
C GLU A 437 16.55 -11.83 7.60
N LEU A 438 15.76 -10.82 7.97
CA LEU A 438 16.27 -9.60 8.62
C LEU A 438 16.93 -9.90 9.98
N ILE A 439 16.49 -10.93 10.70
CA ILE A 439 17.11 -11.39 11.95
C ILE A 439 18.43 -12.10 11.66
N GLU A 440 18.50 -12.97 10.65
CA GLU A 440 19.70 -13.74 10.28
C GLU A 440 20.83 -12.81 9.83
N PHE A 441 20.49 -11.76 9.08
CA PHE A 441 21.46 -10.75 8.63
C PHE A 441 21.71 -9.61 9.65
N GLY A 442 21.14 -9.72 10.86
CA GLY A 442 21.46 -8.83 11.99
C GLY A 442 20.77 -7.46 11.98
N TYR A 443 19.82 -7.22 11.09
CA TYR A 443 19.01 -5.97 11.06
C TYR A 443 18.00 -5.92 12.20
N ILE A 444 17.53 -7.08 12.67
CA ILE A 444 16.63 -7.23 13.82
C ILE A 444 17.28 -8.12 14.87
N LYS A 445 17.28 -7.66 16.13
CA LYS A 445 17.76 -8.49 17.25
C LYS A 445 16.69 -9.50 17.66
N ARG A 446 17.03 -10.81 17.67
CA ARG A 446 16.16 -11.85 18.21
C ARG A 446 16.07 -11.70 19.73
N LYS A 447 14.88 -11.67 20.29
CA LYS A 447 14.67 -11.74 21.75
C LYS A 447 14.97 -13.16 22.21
N LYS A 448 15.57 -13.30 23.41
CA LYS A 448 15.94 -14.63 23.98
C LYS A 448 14.75 -15.59 24.16
N THR A 449 13.54 -15.06 24.22
CA THR A 449 12.28 -15.81 24.36
C THR A 449 11.66 -16.24 23.03
N ASP A 450 12.13 -15.71 21.88
CA ASP A 450 11.52 -15.98 20.59
C ASP A 450 12.02 -17.32 20.03
N LYS A 451 11.12 -18.29 19.89
CA LYS A 451 11.39 -19.52 19.13
C LYS A 451 11.48 -19.19 17.64
N LYS A 452 12.34 -19.93 16.90
CA LYS A 452 12.39 -19.82 15.44
C LYS A 452 11.01 -20.10 14.88
N ALA A 453 10.48 -19.17 14.11
CA ALA A 453 9.13 -19.29 13.55
C ALA A 453 9.06 -20.44 12.53
N LYS A 454 7.94 -21.18 12.52
CA LYS A 454 7.71 -22.24 11.55
C LYS A 454 7.26 -21.57 10.23
N ILE A 455 8.12 -21.65 9.21
CA ILE A 455 7.85 -21.06 7.90
C ILE A 455 6.80 -21.90 7.17
N LYS A 456 5.69 -21.27 6.78
CA LYS A 456 4.58 -21.89 6.04
C LYS A 456 4.35 -21.27 4.66
N SER A 457 5.01 -20.14 4.37
CA SER A 457 4.91 -19.48 3.09
C SER A 457 5.40 -20.39 1.96
N LYS A 458 4.66 -20.43 0.86
CA LYS A 458 4.98 -21.18 -0.35
C LYS A 458 5.13 -20.23 -1.53
N PRO A 459 5.95 -20.55 -2.54
CA PRO A 459 6.03 -19.83 -3.80
C PRO A 459 4.66 -19.69 -4.46
N PHE A 460 4.50 -18.69 -5.34
CA PHE A 460 3.33 -18.66 -6.21
C PHE A 460 3.43 -19.80 -7.23
N HIS A 461 2.28 -20.36 -7.56
CA HIS A 461 2.15 -21.38 -8.58
C HIS A 461 1.13 -20.92 -9.63
N TYR A 462 1.59 -20.80 -10.86
CA TYR A 462 0.80 -20.44 -12.03
C TYR A 462 0.83 -21.60 -13.02
N ARG A 463 -0.11 -21.60 -13.94
CA ARG A 463 -0.11 -22.50 -15.07
C ARG A 463 -0.15 -21.68 -16.34
N SER A 464 0.76 -21.96 -17.28
CA SER A 464 0.80 -21.27 -18.57
C SER A 464 -0.45 -21.61 -19.40
N SER A 465 -0.70 -20.79 -20.43
CA SER A 465 -1.78 -21.05 -21.39
C SER A 465 -1.63 -22.40 -22.11
N ASP A 466 -0.40 -22.89 -22.25
CA ASP A 466 -0.07 -24.19 -22.86
C ASP A 466 0.03 -25.33 -21.81
N GLY A 467 -0.32 -25.06 -20.54
CA GLY A 467 -0.45 -26.07 -19.51
C GLY A 467 0.81 -26.38 -18.71
N TYR A 468 1.91 -25.62 -18.87
CA TYR A 468 3.15 -25.79 -18.10
C TYR A 468 3.05 -25.12 -16.73
N ASP A 469 3.65 -25.75 -15.72
CA ASP A 469 3.68 -25.21 -14.36
C ASP A 469 4.79 -24.16 -14.22
N ILE A 470 4.44 -22.98 -13.69
CA ILE A 470 5.33 -21.85 -13.45
C ILE A 470 5.32 -21.52 -11.96
N TYR A 471 6.50 -21.47 -11.35
CA TYR A 471 6.68 -21.15 -9.93
C TYR A 471 7.43 -19.85 -9.78
N VAL A 472 6.97 -18.98 -8.87
CA VAL A 472 7.54 -17.65 -8.63
C VAL A 472 7.89 -17.51 -7.14
N GLY A 473 9.14 -17.21 -6.84
CA GLY A 473 9.61 -16.99 -5.48
C GLY A 473 9.13 -15.63 -4.94
N LYS A 474 8.73 -15.59 -3.66
CA LYS A 474 8.24 -14.37 -3.00
C LYS A 474 9.32 -13.62 -2.23
N ASN A 475 10.44 -14.25 -1.99
CA ASN A 475 11.57 -13.72 -1.24
C ASN A 475 12.85 -14.49 -1.60
N ASN A 476 13.98 -14.02 -1.07
CA ASN A 476 15.32 -14.56 -1.39
C ASN A 476 15.47 -16.06 -1.06
N TYR A 477 14.93 -16.53 0.06
CA TYR A 477 14.98 -17.94 0.42
C TYR A 477 14.19 -18.81 -0.55
N GLN A 478 13.00 -18.36 -0.97
CA GLN A 478 12.20 -19.10 -1.95
C GLN A 478 12.84 -19.06 -3.34
N ASN A 479 13.48 -17.94 -3.72
CA ASN A 479 14.25 -17.84 -4.95
C ASN A 479 15.35 -18.91 -4.99
N ASP A 480 16.12 -19.02 -3.90
CA ASP A 480 17.15 -20.05 -3.76
C ASP A 480 16.58 -21.47 -3.77
N GLU A 481 15.51 -21.70 -3.01
CA GLU A 481 14.88 -23.02 -2.92
C GLU A 481 14.35 -23.48 -4.28
N LEU A 482 13.65 -22.59 -5.00
CA LEU A 482 13.13 -22.87 -6.34
C LEU A 482 14.26 -23.17 -7.32
N THR A 483 15.32 -22.35 -7.33
CA THR A 483 16.39 -22.46 -8.32
C THR A 483 17.33 -23.63 -8.03
N PHE A 484 17.73 -23.83 -6.76
CA PHE A 484 18.83 -24.74 -6.45
C PHE A 484 18.38 -26.08 -5.86
N LYS A 485 17.11 -26.20 -5.37
CA LYS A 485 16.59 -27.45 -4.82
C LYS A 485 15.42 -28.03 -5.59
N PHE A 486 14.50 -27.17 -6.09
CA PHE A 486 13.26 -27.59 -6.74
C PHE A 486 13.42 -27.78 -8.26
N ALA A 487 14.09 -26.85 -8.94
CA ALA A 487 14.29 -26.90 -10.38
C ALA A 487 15.28 -27.99 -10.79
N THR A 488 14.95 -28.73 -11.84
CA THR A 488 15.82 -29.72 -12.50
C THR A 488 16.66 -29.06 -13.60
N GLY A 489 17.71 -29.73 -14.08
CA GLY A 489 18.67 -29.14 -15.04
C GLY A 489 18.05 -28.59 -16.32
N ASN A 490 16.96 -29.19 -16.81
CA ASN A 490 16.27 -28.82 -18.04
C ASN A 490 15.15 -27.80 -17.86
N ASP A 491 14.78 -27.48 -16.60
CA ASP A 491 13.82 -26.42 -16.33
C ASP A 491 14.40 -25.06 -16.69
N TRP A 492 13.54 -24.10 -16.98
CA TRP A 492 13.93 -22.76 -17.36
C TRP A 492 13.80 -21.80 -16.18
N TRP A 493 14.80 -20.96 -16.00
CA TRP A 493 14.89 -19.91 -15.01
C TRP A 493 14.81 -18.54 -15.68
N PHE A 494 14.03 -17.63 -15.09
CA PHE A 494 13.85 -16.25 -15.56
C PHE A 494 14.03 -15.30 -14.39
N HIS A 495 14.60 -14.12 -14.67
CA HIS A 495 14.77 -13.04 -13.70
C HIS A 495 14.89 -11.69 -14.40
N ALA A 496 14.41 -10.61 -13.75
CA ALA A 496 14.58 -9.24 -14.24
C ALA A 496 16.05 -8.83 -14.17
N LYS A 497 16.62 -8.44 -15.31
CA LYS A 497 18.04 -8.17 -15.45
C LYS A 497 18.50 -6.95 -14.67
N GLY A 498 19.55 -7.12 -13.86
CA GLY A 498 20.20 -6.02 -13.14
C GLY A 498 19.36 -5.34 -12.07
N MET A 499 18.24 -5.91 -11.65
CA MET A 499 17.39 -5.37 -10.61
C MET A 499 16.83 -6.45 -9.68
N PRO A 500 16.48 -6.11 -8.42
CA PRO A 500 15.84 -7.05 -7.51
C PRO A 500 14.49 -7.56 -8.04
N GLY A 501 14.26 -8.87 -7.90
CA GLY A 501 13.05 -9.52 -8.39
C GLY A 501 12.92 -10.97 -7.95
N SER A 502 11.85 -11.60 -8.39
CA SER A 502 11.57 -13.02 -8.16
C SER A 502 12.29 -13.90 -9.17
N HIS A 503 12.82 -15.04 -8.70
CA HIS A 503 13.14 -16.13 -9.62
C HIS A 503 11.85 -16.80 -10.08
N VAL A 504 11.71 -16.95 -11.38
CA VAL A 504 10.59 -17.65 -12.02
C VAL A 504 11.13 -18.95 -12.62
N ILE A 505 10.54 -20.07 -12.25
CA ILE A 505 10.92 -21.40 -12.73
C ILE A 505 9.77 -21.99 -13.54
N VAL A 506 10.05 -22.35 -14.79
CA VAL A 506 9.13 -23.11 -15.64
C VAL A 506 9.55 -24.56 -15.67
N LYS A 507 8.62 -25.45 -15.30
CA LYS A 507 8.84 -26.91 -15.39
C LYS A 507 8.70 -27.36 -16.84
N SER A 508 9.81 -27.71 -17.48
CA SER A 508 9.84 -28.11 -18.89
C SER A 508 9.33 -29.55 -19.12
N ASN A 509 9.27 -30.38 -18.07
CA ASN A 509 8.95 -31.81 -18.19
C ASN A 509 9.83 -32.55 -19.22
N ASN A 510 11.03 -32.03 -19.50
CA ASN A 510 11.98 -32.47 -20.56
C ASN A 510 11.44 -32.28 -21.98
N GLU A 511 10.46 -31.40 -22.18
CA GLU A 511 9.96 -30.99 -23.49
C GLU A 511 10.52 -29.65 -23.91
N GLU A 512 10.47 -29.33 -25.20
CA GLU A 512 10.77 -28.01 -25.72
C GLU A 512 9.59 -27.07 -25.43
N LEU A 513 9.84 -25.93 -24.79
CA LEU A 513 8.78 -25.00 -24.41
C LEU A 513 8.36 -24.13 -25.61
N PRO A 514 7.06 -23.91 -25.82
CA PRO A 514 6.55 -22.93 -26.79
C PRO A 514 6.97 -21.51 -26.46
N ASP A 515 7.19 -20.66 -27.46
CA ASP A 515 7.56 -19.24 -27.30
C ASP A 515 6.62 -18.48 -26.37
N ARG A 516 5.32 -18.76 -26.42
CA ARG A 516 4.31 -18.16 -25.55
C ARG A 516 4.59 -18.41 -24.05
N VAL A 517 5.12 -19.57 -23.70
CA VAL A 517 5.48 -19.89 -22.30
C VAL A 517 6.66 -19.02 -21.84
N PHE A 518 7.63 -18.73 -22.74
CA PHE A 518 8.72 -17.79 -22.45
C PHE A 518 8.21 -16.38 -22.23
N GLU A 519 7.24 -15.91 -23.03
CA GLU A 519 6.61 -14.61 -22.87
C GLU A 519 5.86 -14.52 -21.54
N GLU A 520 5.02 -15.50 -21.21
CA GLU A 520 4.26 -15.54 -19.97
C GLU A 520 5.16 -15.59 -18.72
N ALA A 521 6.22 -16.39 -18.75
CA ALA A 521 7.21 -16.45 -17.68
C ALA A 521 8.03 -15.15 -17.56
N GLY A 522 8.38 -14.53 -18.68
CA GLY A 522 9.03 -13.24 -18.74
C GLY A 522 8.16 -12.12 -18.15
N MET A 523 6.86 -12.10 -18.49
CA MET A 523 5.88 -11.16 -17.90
C MET A 523 5.79 -11.32 -16.38
N LEU A 524 5.77 -12.55 -15.86
CA LEU A 524 5.78 -12.80 -14.42
C LEU A 524 7.08 -12.32 -13.77
N ALA A 525 8.24 -12.54 -14.39
CA ALA A 525 9.53 -12.07 -13.86
C ALA A 525 9.59 -10.54 -13.80
N GLY A 526 9.09 -9.84 -14.82
CA GLY A 526 8.96 -8.39 -14.83
C GLY A 526 7.98 -7.88 -13.78
N TYR A 527 6.80 -8.48 -13.69
CA TYR A 527 5.76 -8.10 -12.72
C TYR A 527 6.20 -8.26 -11.25
N PHE A 528 6.95 -9.31 -10.93
CA PHE A 528 7.48 -9.58 -9.59
C PHE A 528 8.91 -9.04 -9.40
N SER A 529 9.22 -7.89 -10.00
CA SER A 529 10.49 -7.19 -9.87
C SER A 529 10.30 -5.74 -9.42
N LYS A 530 11.41 -5.07 -9.13
CA LYS A 530 11.43 -3.63 -8.85
C LYS A 530 10.96 -2.79 -10.05
N GLY A 531 11.12 -3.30 -11.28
CA GLY A 531 10.68 -2.66 -12.53
C GLY A 531 9.22 -2.86 -12.89
N ARG A 532 8.38 -3.30 -11.95
CA ARG A 532 6.95 -3.60 -12.18
C ARG A 532 6.14 -2.49 -12.87
N GLU A 533 6.48 -1.24 -12.60
CA GLU A 533 5.80 -0.06 -13.18
C GLU A 533 6.56 0.53 -14.39
N ASP A 534 7.69 -0.06 -14.78
CA ASP A 534 8.47 0.41 -15.91
C ASP A 534 7.82 -0.05 -17.23
N GLU A 535 7.90 0.78 -18.28
CA GLU A 535 7.35 0.44 -19.61
C GLU A 535 8.02 -0.79 -20.23
N LYS A 536 9.31 -1.01 -19.92
CA LYS A 536 10.11 -2.13 -20.44
C LYS A 536 11.04 -2.64 -19.37
N VAL A 537 11.05 -3.96 -19.18
CA VAL A 537 11.97 -4.68 -18.29
C VAL A 537 12.71 -5.74 -19.10
N GLU A 538 14.04 -5.68 -19.11
CA GLU A 538 14.85 -6.76 -19.70
C GLU A 538 14.81 -7.98 -18.79
N ILE A 539 14.60 -9.17 -19.38
CA ILE A 539 14.53 -10.44 -18.66
C ILE A 539 15.67 -11.35 -19.10
N ASP A 540 16.49 -11.77 -18.15
CA ASP A 540 17.45 -12.85 -18.34
C ASP A 540 16.75 -14.19 -18.17
N TYR A 541 16.96 -15.12 -19.12
CA TYR A 541 16.43 -16.48 -19.04
C TYR A 541 17.44 -17.50 -19.56
N LEU A 542 17.54 -18.61 -18.86
CA LEU A 542 18.41 -19.72 -19.23
C LEU A 542 17.95 -21.02 -18.57
N GLN A 543 18.43 -22.14 -19.10
CA GLN A 543 18.22 -23.44 -18.47
C GLN A 543 18.91 -23.50 -17.11
N LYS A 544 18.27 -24.08 -16.11
CA LYS A 544 18.75 -24.13 -14.72
C LYS A 544 20.18 -24.73 -14.60
N LYS A 545 20.56 -25.68 -15.43
CA LYS A 545 21.91 -26.25 -15.42
C LYS A 545 23.03 -25.21 -15.58
N ASN A 546 22.74 -24.07 -16.19
CA ASN A 546 23.66 -22.96 -16.42
C ASN A 546 23.64 -21.92 -15.29
N VAL A 547 22.68 -21.99 -14.34
CA VAL A 547 22.59 -21.10 -13.18
C VAL A 547 23.48 -21.62 -12.07
N LYS A 548 24.47 -20.81 -11.65
CA LYS A 548 25.38 -21.13 -10.55
C LYS A 548 25.35 -20.06 -9.49
N LYS A 549 25.44 -20.46 -8.23
CA LYS A 549 25.57 -19.56 -7.10
C LYS A 549 27.02 -19.54 -6.63
N PRO A 550 27.65 -18.35 -6.49
CA PRO A 550 28.95 -18.23 -5.87
C PRO A 550 28.95 -18.75 -4.43
N ASN A 551 30.05 -19.36 -4.00
CA ASN A 551 30.20 -19.82 -2.63
C ASN A 551 30.12 -18.62 -1.65
N GLY A 552 29.28 -18.74 -0.64
CA GLY A 552 29.09 -17.69 0.37
C GLY A 552 28.20 -16.52 -0.06
N ALA A 553 27.56 -16.57 -1.24
CA ALA A 553 26.59 -15.55 -1.64
C ALA A 553 25.34 -15.60 -0.75
N ALA A 554 24.78 -14.41 -0.45
CA ALA A 554 23.50 -14.28 0.25
C ALA A 554 22.37 -14.98 -0.54
N PRO A 555 21.24 -15.34 0.11
CA PRO A 555 20.05 -15.82 -0.60
C PRO A 555 19.53 -14.78 -1.61
N GLY A 556 19.05 -15.24 -2.78
CA GLY A 556 18.47 -14.41 -3.83
C GLY A 556 19.32 -14.27 -5.07
#